data_d2878ad2e853e57c5197e2ec98267118
#
_entry.id   d2878ad2e853e57c5197e2ec98267118
#
_cell.length_a   1.000
_cell.length_b   1.000
_cell.length_c   1.000
_cell.angle_alpha   90.00
_cell.angle_beta   90.00
_cell.angle_gamma   90.00
#
_symmetry.space_group_name_H-M   'P 1'
#
loop_
_entity.id
_entity.type
_entity.pdbx_description
1 polymer ?
#
loop_
_entity_poly.entity_id
_entity_poly.type
_entity_poly.pdbx_seq_one_letter_code
_entity_poly.pdbx_strand_id
1 'polypeptide(L)'
;MKKLKLLLFKKSFAFLLIMICVLTLSAQKSKVNKELTIKNIELGYPCPGIPFYHLKADIELPQSSIIEVEAAVDGKVLRATDLRREGDSENMQRPPLSERPPSGYGMSQDATHYKNLSIVGWVKWQPGQDYNIKISVRIKKSVKATNDDVWISSSRTVKAPQGVNVFDKAWTSYKSVVVSETAGISRTNDAVEVLLAFYPDEALQLTRDIRVVAVDPQTYDLSEVVSQVYDVQEFLEEVDLAPDSDGKPTRNVPLWLPTVTARVAFLADVPAKSSRVFLVYYNNAKASDKIYMTDLRVQGEAPGLQISNDKFSAILHSTSGHLDQIALKSKPEAPFFHRLETNGAIHWNPGIYAPPRPWSHTSDWKAPKSVRTVSGSVIAKSEVWDNLRGIPEVDASVRYEFYPGVPYFISSTTMRVNETVNALALRNAEMVFKRELITNAAWYDIVRDSIINYDISNMPDLTDLKMEADVPWITFFNKEKGIGFAGIQLSYANASIESPLRLLNPFFYITAGPWLYWARGISHPFLSSNMQQVVPVLKGNVFTEKWAYLVYEIDNNNEPYAPVIEWQKRLTHPLRIQLVEEVDDRVSKTLQEVFMDKGKTGWEERDTHK
;
A
#
# COMPACT_ATOMS: atom_id res chain seq x y z
N MET A 1 64.60 -46.43 34.42
CA MET A 1 63.21 -46.47 34.93
C MET A 1 62.51 -45.09 34.98
N LYS A 2 63.16 -43.98 35.30
CA LYS A 2 62.52 -42.64 35.35
C LYS A 2 62.01 -42.12 34.00
N LYS A 3 62.74 -42.36 32.88
CA LYS A 3 62.34 -41.90 31.53
C LYS A 3 61.10 -42.64 30.97
N LEU A 4 60.88 -43.93 31.36
CA LEU A 4 59.74 -44.70 30.88
C LEU A 4 58.43 -44.30 31.58
N LYS A 5 58.49 -43.93 32.86
CA LYS A 5 57.33 -43.42 33.61
C LYS A 5 56.85 -42.06 33.10
N LEU A 6 57.77 -41.19 32.63
CA LEU A 6 57.39 -39.88 32.11
C LEU A 6 56.73 -39.97 30.71
N LEU A 7 57.14 -41.00 29.92
CA LEU A 7 56.55 -41.24 28.59
C LEU A 7 55.16 -41.81 28.67
N LEU A 8 54.91 -42.71 29.63
CA LEU A 8 53.58 -43.29 29.90
C LEU A 8 52.61 -42.24 30.47
N PHE A 9 53.12 -41.34 31.34
CA PHE A 9 52.29 -40.27 31.89
C PHE A 9 51.89 -39.24 30.80
N LYS A 10 52.80 -38.92 29.88
CA LYS A 10 52.50 -38.02 28.74
C LYS A 10 51.51 -38.65 27.76
N LYS A 11 51.57 -39.93 27.48
CA LYS A 11 50.62 -40.62 26.60
C LYS A 11 49.25 -40.78 27.26
N SER A 12 49.17 -41.05 28.55
CA SER A 12 47.88 -41.10 29.28
C SER A 12 47.25 -39.73 29.40
N PHE A 13 48.00 -38.67 29.60
CA PHE A 13 47.49 -37.30 29.64
C PHE A 13 46.99 -36.81 28.29
N ALA A 14 47.71 -37.15 27.20
CA ALA A 14 47.27 -36.83 25.84
C ALA A 14 45.98 -37.59 25.48
N PHE A 15 45.85 -38.89 25.92
CA PHE A 15 44.64 -39.66 25.69
C PHE A 15 43.46 -39.15 26.51
N LEU A 16 43.68 -38.67 27.73
CA LEU A 16 42.67 -38.05 28.58
C LEU A 16 42.22 -36.69 28.00
N LEU A 17 43.17 -35.89 27.46
CA LEU A 17 42.85 -34.63 26.79
C LEU A 17 42.04 -34.85 25.50
N ILE A 18 42.37 -35.88 24.70
CA ILE A 18 41.64 -36.23 23.49
C ILE A 18 40.25 -36.76 23.88
N MET A 19 40.10 -37.55 24.93
CA MET A 19 38.82 -38.05 25.42
C MET A 19 37.94 -36.94 25.99
N ILE A 20 38.54 -35.94 26.67
CA ILE A 20 37.82 -34.73 27.13
C ILE A 20 37.39 -33.85 25.93
N CYS A 21 38.23 -33.67 24.91
CA CYS A 21 37.87 -32.97 23.69
C CYS A 21 36.78 -33.69 22.89
N VAL A 22 36.83 -35.03 22.83
CA VAL A 22 35.77 -35.80 22.16
C VAL A 22 34.46 -35.77 22.95
N LEU A 23 34.51 -35.78 24.29
CA LEU A 23 33.36 -35.63 25.14
C LEU A 23 32.79 -34.21 25.14
N THR A 24 33.63 -33.16 25.01
CA THR A 24 33.17 -31.78 24.84
C THR A 24 32.62 -31.55 23.44
N LEU A 25 33.18 -32.16 22.41
CA LEU A 25 32.67 -32.09 21.03
C LEU A 25 31.37 -32.93 20.87
N SER A 26 31.21 -34.03 21.58
CA SER A 26 29.94 -34.77 21.61
C SER A 26 28.88 -34.12 22.52
N ALA A 27 29.29 -33.42 23.58
CA ALA A 27 28.40 -32.61 24.39
C ALA A 27 27.96 -31.29 23.70
N GLN A 28 28.74 -30.77 22.75
CA GLN A 28 28.36 -29.61 21.93
C GLN A 28 27.41 -29.98 20.77
N LYS A 29 27.27 -31.27 20.45
CA LYS A 29 26.31 -31.76 19.44
C LYS A 29 24.90 -32.03 19.95
N SER A 30 24.61 -31.83 21.23
CA SER A 30 23.28 -32.12 21.80
C SER A 30 22.57 -30.95 22.49
N LYS A 31 22.84 -29.70 22.10
CA LYS A 31 22.10 -28.57 22.66
C LYS A 31 21.75 -27.53 21.57
N VAL A 32 20.95 -27.95 20.60
CA VAL A 32 20.07 -27.02 19.87
C VAL A 32 18.76 -27.74 19.58
N ASN A 33 18.09 -28.19 20.63
CA ASN A 33 16.65 -28.33 20.62
C ASN A 33 16.09 -27.10 21.34
N LYS A 34 16.11 -25.96 20.70
CA LYS A 34 15.12 -24.95 21.05
C LYS A 34 13.80 -25.50 20.56
N GLU A 35 12.95 -25.86 21.49
CA GLU A 35 11.63 -26.36 21.21
C GLU A 35 10.87 -25.35 20.37
N LEU A 36 10.18 -25.84 19.34
CA LEU A 36 9.18 -25.06 18.62
C LEU A 36 8.20 -24.52 19.68
N THR A 37 8.05 -23.23 19.73
CA THR A 37 7.14 -22.60 20.66
C THR A 37 5.99 -21.99 19.88
N ILE A 38 4.78 -22.43 20.18
CA ILE A 38 3.55 -21.82 19.68
C ILE A 38 3.03 -20.91 20.78
N LYS A 39 3.04 -19.61 20.50
CA LYS A 39 2.65 -18.56 21.45
C LYS A 39 1.41 -17.83 20.95
N ASN A 40 0.77 -17.08 21.85
CA ASN A 40 -0.28 -16.12 21.52
C ASN A 40 -1.42 -16.73 20.70
N ILE A 41 -1.84 -17.97 21.03
CA ILE A 41 -3.06 -18.51 20.45
C ILE A 41 -4.23 -17.70 21.00
N GLU A 42 -4.86 -16.92 20.16
CA GLU A 42 -6.01 -16.10 20.51
C GLU A 42 -7.06 -16.09 19.40
N LEU A 43 -8.29 -15.88 19.79
CA LEU A 43 -9.34 -15.52 18.86
C LEU A 43 -9.34 -14.00 18.76
N GLY A 44 -9.25 -13.49 17.55
CA GLY A 44 -9.20 -12.07 17.26
C GLY A 44 -10.54 -11.36 17.45
N TYR A 45 -10.67 -10.19 16.84
CA TYR A 45 -11.84 -9.34 17.01
C TYR A 45 -13.11 -9.99 16.47
N PRO A 46 -14.21 -9.91 17.23
CA PRO A 46 -15.49 -10.35 16.74
C PRO A 46 -15.97 -9.42 15.61
N CYS A 47 -16.41 -10.03 14.53
CA CYS A 47 -17.17 -9.32 13.52
C CYS A 47 -18.64 -9.60 13.79
N PRO A 48 -19.43 -8.62 14.24
CA PRO A 48 -20.84 -8.84 14.60
C PRO A 48 -21.63 -9.36 13.41
N GLY A 49 -22.48 -10.37 13.64
CA GLY A 49 -23.27 -11.01 12.60
C GLY A 49 -22.51 -11.96 11.69
N ILE A 50 -21.18 -11.89 11.68
CA ILE A 50 -20.33 -12.86 11.02
C ILE A 50 -19.88 -13.86 12.10
N PRO A 51 -20.26 -15.13 12.02
CA PRO A 51 -19.93 -16.10 13.05
C PRO A 51 -18.50 -16.64 12.88
N PHE A 52 -17.56 -15.76 12.59
CA PHE A 52 -16.15 -16.09 12.41
C PHE A 52 -15.26 -15.23 13.29
N TYR A 53 -14.27 -15.84 13.88
CA TYR A 53 -13.17 -15.15 14.50
C TYR A 53 -11.88 -15.34 13.72
N HIS A 54 -11.06 -14.36 13.87
CA HIS A 54 -9.72 -14.37 13.45
C HIS A 54 -8.89 -15.17 14.45
N LEU A 55 -8.58 -16.41 14.11
CA LEU A 55 -7.63 -17.21 14.87
C LEU A 55 -6.22 -16.68 14.58
N LYS A 56 -5.49 -16.27 15.62
CA LYS A 56 -4.10 -15.88 15.52
C LYS A 56 -3.23 -16.79 16.38
N ALA A 57 -2.09 -17.20 15.84
CA ALA A 57 -1.08 -17.91 16.60
C ALA A 57 0.32 -17.53 16.10
N ASP A 58 1.23 -17.26 17.01
CA ASP A 58 2.63 -16.99 16.70
C ASP A 58 3.48 -18.24 16.89
N ILE A 59 4.23 -18.63 15.86
CA ILE A 59 5.07 -19.83 15.86
C ILE A 59 6.53 -19.38 15.77
N GLU A 60 7.29 -19.60 16.81
CA GLU A 60 8.74 -19.35 16.85
C GLU A 60 9.52 -20.60 16.48
N LEU A 61 10.36 -20.49 15.44
CA LEU A 61 11.19 -21.57 14.94
C LEU A 61 12.66 -21.21 15.07
N PRO A 62 13.44 -22.02 15.75
CA PRO A 62 14.86 -21.69 15.93
C PRO A 62 15.74 -21.89 14.69
N GLN A 63 15.50 -22.82 13.80
CA GLN A 63 16.31 -23.11 12.59
C GLN A 63 15.73 -24.21 11.68
N SER A 64 14.43 -24.46 11.71
CA SER A 64 13.80 -25.55 10.96
C SER A 64 12.87 -24.98 9.88
N SER A 65 12.73 -25.68 8.78
CA SER A 65 11.76 -25.34 7.75
C SER A 65 10.38 -25.88 8.13
N ILE A 66 9.37 -25.01 8.20
CA ILE A 66 7.98 -25.44 8.30
C ILE A 66 7.57 -26.00 6.94
N ILE A 67 7.02 -27.20 6.92
CA ILE A 67 6.47 -27.81 5.71
C ILE A 67 4.97 -27.52 5.65
N GLU A 68 4.29 -27.66 6.78
CA GLU A 68 2.83 -27.59 6.84
C GLU A 68 2.37 -27.08 8.20
N VAL A 69 1.29 -26.31 8.19
CA VAL A 69 0.61 -25.85 9.41
C VAL A 69 -0.84 -26.27 9.33
N GLU A 70 -1.32 -26.87 10.38
CA GLU A 70 -2.70 -27.31 10.55
C GLU A 70 -3.27 -26.69 11.83
N ALA A 71 -4.49 -26.20 11.77
CA ALA A 71 -5.23 -25.73 12.93
C ALA A 71 -6.52 -26.52 13.08
N ALA A 72 -6.88 -26.86 14.31
CA ALA A 72 -8.15 -27.50 14.62
C ALA A 72 -8.84 -26.77 15.77
N VAL A 73 -10.16 -26.65 15.66
CA VAL A 73 -11.05 -26.09 16.68
C VAL A 73 -12.01 -27.18 17.15
N ASP A 74 -11.96 -27.50 18.43
CA ASP A 74 -12.72 -28.60 19.04
C ASP A 74 -12.58 -29.92 18.25
N GLY A 75 -11.36 -30.17 17.76
CA GLY A 75 -11.02 -31.38 16.98
C GLY A 75 -11.37 -31.32 15.50
N LYS A 76 -12.09 -30.28 15.03
CA LYS A 76 -12.39 -30.10 13.62
C LYS A 76 -11.25 -29.32 12.95
N VAL A 77 -10.58 -29.96 12.00
CA VAL A 77 -9.48 -29.36 11.24
C VAL A 77 -10.02 -28.25 10.33
N LEU A 78 -9.38 -27.08 10.35
CA LEU A 78 -9.67 -25.99 9.44
C LEU A 78 -9.12 -26.32 8.05
N ARG A 79 -9.86 -25.99 7.01
CA ARG A 79 -9.42 -26.19 5.62
C ARG A 79 -8.22 -25.31 5.33
N ALA A 80 -7.36 -25.74 4.42
CA ALA A 80 -6.20 -24.96 3.98
C ALA A 80 -6.58 -23.58 3.40
N THR A 81 -7.78 -23.43 2.85
CA THR A 81 -8.35 -22.17 2.37
C THR A 81 -8.71 -21.21 3.49
N ASP A 82 -8.94 -21.72 4.70
CA ASP A 82 -9.32 -20.93 5.88
C ASP A 82 -8.09 -20.45 6.65
N LEU A 83 -6.90 -20.97 6.33
CA LEU A 83 -5.64 -20.60 6.96
C LEU A 83 -4.84 -19.68 6.02
N ARG A 84 -4.54 -18.49 6.47
CA ARG A 84 -3.65 -17.57 5.80
C ARG A 84 -2.42 -17.31 6.64
N ARG A 85 -1.29 -17.12 6.00
CA ARG A 85 -0.04 -16.69 6.64
C ARG A 85 -0.04 -15.17 6.70
N GLU A 86 -0.02 -14.61 7.89
CA GLU A 86 0.13 -13.18 8.07
C GLU A 86 1.60 -12.80 7.85
N GLY A 87 1.89 -11.80 7.03
CA GLY A 87 3.25 -11.30 6.83
C GLY A 87 4.09 -12.04 5.77
N ASP A 88 3.50 -12.83 4.90
CA ASP A 88 4.20 -13.45 3.77
C ASP A 88 4.96 -12.45 2.89
N SER A 89 4.58 -11.17 2.93
CA SER A 89 5.27 -10.09 2.20
C SER A 89 6.40 -9.42 2.98
N GLU A 90 6.40 -9.48 4.31
CA GLU A 90 7.37 -8.74 5.16
C GLU A 90 8.53 -9.61 5.66
N ASN A 91 8.30 -10.89 5.86
CA ASN A 91 9.31 -11.82 6.36
C ASN A 91 9.97 -12.67 5.26
N MET A 92 9.54 -12.55 4.03
CA MET A 92 10.26 -13.10 2.89
C MET A 92 11.45 -12.18 2.59
N GLN A 93 12.64 -12.55 3.05
CA GLN A 93 13.84 -12.22 2.30
C GLN A 93 13.70 -12.93 0.95
N ARG A 94 13.17 -12.21 -0.03
CA ARG A 94 13.15 -12.72 -1.41
C ARG A 94 14.60 -12.95 -1.79
N PRO A 95 14.97 -14.14 -2.26
CA PRO A 95 16.31 -14.36 -2.78
C PRO A 95 16.58 -13.33 -3.88
N PRO A 96 17.83 -12.86 -4.03
CA PRO A 96 18.24 -11.97 -5.09
C PRO A 96 17.69 -12.45 -6.44
N LEU A 97 17.34 -11.54 -7.31
CA LEU A 97 16.78 -11.86 -8.65
C LEU A 97 17.62 -12.89 -9.43
N SER A 98 18.94 -12.91 -9.19
CA SER A 98 19.89 -13.87 -9.76
C SER A 98 19.72 -15.33 -9.28
N GLU A 99 19.07 -15.53 -8.15
CA GLU A 99 18.87 -16.85 -7.53
C GLU A 99 17.45 -17.37 -7.71
N ARG A 100 16.59 -16.61 -8.40
CA ARG A 100 15.23 -17.06 -8.69
C ARG A 100 15.24 -18.05 -9.84
N PRO A 101 14.58 -19.22 -9.73
CA PRO A 101 14.40 -20.10 -10.86
C PRO A 101 13.67 -19.34 -11.99
N PRO A 102 14.00 -19.61 -13.26
CA PRO A 102 13.31 -19.02 -14.39
C PRO A 102 11.81 -19.26 -14.24
N SER A 103 11.03 -18.20 -14.41
CA SER A 103 9.59 -18.13 -14.20
C SER A 103 8.85 -19.22 -14.94
N GLY A 104 8.55 -20.30 -14.26
CA GLY A 104 7.44 -21.18 -14.55
C GLY A 104 6.36 -20.91 -13.52
N TYR A 105 5.13 -20.82 -13.93
CA TYR A 105 3.96 -20.73 -13.06
C TYR A 105 3.94 -21.95 -12.10
N GLY A 106 4.51 -21.76 -10.96
CA GLY A 106 4.53 -22.66 -9.86
C GLY A 106 5.21 -21.91 -8.74
N MET A 107 4.45 -21.36 -7.80
CA MET A 107 5.03 -20.97 -6.53
C MET A 107 5.61 -22.26 -5.96
N SER A 108 6.92 -22.46 -6.15
CA SER A 108 7.62 -23.50 -5.43
C SER A 108 7.42 -23.19 -3.96
N GLN A 109 6.71 -24.08 -3.28
CA GLN A 109 6.55 -24.05 -1.83
C GLN A 109 7.86 -24.42 -1.13
N ASP A 110 8.99 -24.35 -1.83
CA ASP A 110 10.29 -24.71 -1.31
C ASP A 110 10.78 -23.68 -0.31
N ALA A 111 10.63 -24.11 0.94
CA ALA A 111 11.47 -23.80 2.07
C ALA A 111 11.77 -22.32 2.30
N THR A 112 10.79 -21.55 2.62
CA THR A 112 11.01 -20.31 3.33
C THR A 112 11.42 -20.63 4.76
N HIS A 113 12.62 -20.18 5.14
CA HIS A 113 13.10 -20.27 6.51
C HIS A 113 12.38 -19.19 7.32
N TYR A 114 11.33 -19.54 8.02
CA TYR A 114 10.64 -18.61 8.92
C TYR A 114 11.29 -18.64 10.29
N LYS A 115 11.66 -17.49 10.81
CA LYS A 115 12.02 -17.33 12.22
C LYS A 115 10.77 -17.20 13.10
N ASN A 116 9.77 -16.48 12.61
CA ASN A 116 8.48 -16.30 13.24
C ASN A 116 7.41 -16.44 12.17
N LEU A 117 6.38 -17.20 12.45
CA LEU A 117 5.23 -17.37 11.58
C LEU A 117 3.97 -17.04 12.36
N SER A 118 3.23 -16.03 11.90
CA SER A 118 1.87 -15.79 12.38
C SER A 118 0.89 -16.44 11.42
N ILE A 119 0.02 -17.28 11.93
CA ILE A 119 -1.08 -17.86 11.16
C ILE A 119 -2.38 -17.16 11.50
N VAL A 120 -3.21 -17.00 10.49
CA VAL A 120 -4.53 -16.37 10.58
C VAL A 120 -5.53 -17.32 9.94
N GLY A 121 -6.61 -17.60 10.65
CA GLY A 121 -7.69 -18.45 10.15
C GLY A 121 -9.05 -17.92 10.59
N TRP A 122 -10.07 -18.27 9.85
CA TRP A 122 -11.46 -17.93 10.17
C TRP A 122 -12.11 -19.10 10.89
N VAL A 123 -12.62 -18.84 12.09
CA VAL A 123 -13.24 -19.84 12.94
C VAL A 123 -14.68 -19.46 13.23
N LYS A 124 -15.59 -20.36 12.95
CA LYS A 124 -17.00 -20.22 13.32
C LYS A 124 -17.20 -20.53 14.81
N TRP A 125 -17.79 -19.62 15.59
CA TRP A 125 -17.99 -19.79 17.03
C TRP A 125 -19.27 -19.13 17.54
N GLN A 126 -19.57 -19.38 18.79
CA GLN A 126 -20.61 -18.70 19.55
C GLN A 126 -19.97 -17.75 20.58
N PRO A 127 -20.45 -16.51 20.73
CA PRO A 127 -19.94 -15.55 21.70
C PRO A 127 -19.93 -16.13 23.12
N GLY A 128 -18.82 -15.92 23.85
CA GLY A 128 -18.66 -16.33 25.23
C GLY A 128 -18.42 -17.80 25.47
N GLN A 129 -18.42 -18.65 24.45
CA GLN A 129 -18.14 -20.08 24.55
C GLN A 129 -16.63 -20.34 24.56
N ASP A 130 -16.21 -21.38 25.29
CA ASP A 130 -14.83 -21.84 25.30
C ASP A 130 -14.57 -22.81 24.15
N TYR A 131 -13.44 -22.63 23.44
CA TYR A 131 -13.01 -23.49 22.35
C TYR A 131 -11.62 -24.06 22.61
N ASN A 132 -11.43 -25.34 22.32
CA ASN A 132 -10.10 -25.95 22.35
C ASN A 132 -9.44 -25.79 20.98
N ILE A 133 -8.41 -24.95 20.91
CA ILE A 133 -7.67 -24.68 19.69
C ILE A 133 -6.37 -25.45 19.72
N LYS A 134 -6.15 -26.32 18.72
CA LYS A 134 -4.92 -27.07 18.51
C LYS A 134 -4.23 -26.56 17.26
N ILE A 135 -2.98 -26.15 17.39
CA ILE A 135 -2.10 -25.81 16.27
C ILE A 135 -1.07 -26.93 16.13
N SER A 136 -0.94 -27.47 14.94
CA SER A 136 0.03 -28.50 14.59
C SER A 136 0.93 -28.02 13.48
N VAL A 137 2.23 -28.24 13.62
CA VAL A 137 3.24 -27.82 12.65
C VAL A 137 4.07 -29.03 12.26
N ARG A 138 4.18 -29.29 10.95
CA ARG A 138 5.09 -30.28 10.39
C ARG A 138 6.40 -29.63 10.03
N ILE A 139 7.48 -30.13 10.56
CA ILE A 139 8.84 -29.62 10.33
C ILE A 139 9.72 -30.69 9.71
N LYS A 140 10.66 -30.26 8.84
CA LYS A 140 11.67 -31.12 8.23
C LYS A 140 12.90 -31.15 9.12
N LYS A 141 13.28 -32.32 9.61
CA LYS A 141 14.43 -32.50 10.51
C LYS A 141 15.78 -32.36 9.82
N SER A 142 15.88 -32.66 8.53
CA SER A 142 17.16 -32.63 7.78
C SER A 142 16.91 -32.49 6.29
N VAL A 143 17.80 -31.75 5.61
CA VAL A 143 17.78 -31.58 4.15
C VAL A 143 18.05 -32.89 3.39
N LYS A 144 18.56 -33.93 4.07
CA LYS A 144 19.02 -35.20 3.45
C LYS A 144 18.10 -36.42 3.69
N ALA A 145 17.09 -36.33 4.55
CA ALA A 145 16.24 -37.45 4.88
C ALA A 145 14.77 -37.19 4.45
N THR A 146 14.24 -38.02 3.59
CA THR A 146 12.90 -37.89 3.02
C THR A 146 11.77 -38.41 3.93
N ASN A 147 12.08 -39.05 5.06
CA ASN A 147 11.08 -39.71 5.91
C ASN A 147 11.08 -39.29 7.39
N ASP A 148 11.75 -38.24 7.79
CA ASP A 148 11.89 -37.83 9.19
C ASP A 148 11.07 -36.54 9.53
N ASP A 149 9.92 -36.36 8.93
CA ASP A 149 9.03 -35.24 9.25
C ASP A 149 8.41 -35.46 10.63
N VAL A 150 8.43 -34.42 11.46
CA VAL A 150 7.86 -34.49 12.82
C VAL A 150 6.75 -33.48 12.95
N TRP A 151 5.61 -33.92 13.45
CA TRP A 151 4.52 -33.07 13.87
C TRP A 151 4.70 -32.64 15.32
N ILE A 152 4.66 -31.32 15.54
CA ILE A 152 4.66 -30.73 16.87
C ILE A 152 3.35 -29.97 17.02
N SER A 153 2.67 -30.19 18.15
CA SER A 153 1.35 -29.60 18.39
C SER A 153 1.31 -28.87 19.73
N SER A 154 0.55 -27.79 19.78
CA SER A 154 0.17 -27.10 21.01
C SER A 154 -1.35 -26.91 21.04
N SER A 155 -1.96 -27.06 22.20
CA SER A 155 -3.39 -26.84 22.38
C SER A 155 -3.64 -25.84 23.50
N ARG A 156 -4.65 -25.00 23.31
CA ARG A 156 -5.08 -24.03 24.32
C ARG A 156 -6.59 -23.89 24.29
N THR A 157 -7.22 -23.81 25.45
CA THR A 157 -8.60 -23.38 25.56
C THR A 157 -8.65 -21.87 25.51
N VAL A 158 -9.42 -21.33 24.58
CA VAL A 158 -9.60 -19.90 24.36
C VAL A 158 -11.08 -19.57 24.41
N LYS A 159 -11.44 -18.58 25.20
CA LYS A 159 -12.82 -18.10 25.28
C LYS A 159 -13.11 -17.18 24.11
N ALA A 160 -14.16 -17.47 23.37
CA ALA A 160 -14.64 -16.55 22.35
C ALA A 160 -15.15 -15.25 23.01
N PRO A 161 -14.81 -14.08 22.48
CA PRO A 161 -15.31 -12.82 23.01
C PRO A 161 -16.85 -12.77 23.00
N GLN A 162 -17.43 -11.88 23.81
CA GLN A 162 -18.88 -11.62 23.77
C GLN A 162 -19.27 -10.99 22.42
N GLY A 163 -20.50 -11.12 22.03
CA GLY A 163 -21.03 -10.45 20.84
C GLY A 163 -20.96 -8.92 20.97
N VAL A 164 -20.90 -8.22 19.85
CA VAL A 164 -20.94 -6.75 19.82
C VAL A 164 -22.36 -6.24 20.01
N ASN A 165 -22.46 -5.02 20.56
CA ASN A 165 -23.72 -4.31 20.70
C ASN A 165 -24.37 -4.03 19.35
N VAL A 166 -25.69 -3.90 19.31
CA VAL A 166 -26.42 -3.50 18.11
C VAL A 166 -26.29 -1.99 17.93
N PHE A 167 -25.87 -1.52 16.75
CA PHE A 167 -25.79 -0.11 16.44
C PHE A 167 -27.18 0.54 16.36
N ASP A 168 -27.96 0.13 15.38
CA ASP A 168 -29.35 0.56 15.21
C ASP A 168 -30.08 -0.50 14.39
N LYS A 169 -31.27 -0.91 14.85
CA LYS A 169 -32.08 -1.94 14.22
C LYS A 169 -32.65 -1.53 12.86
N ALA A 170 -32.62 -0.23 12.52
CA ALA A 170 -33.06 0.25 11.22
C ALA A 170 -32.09 -0.14 10.10
N TRP A 171 -30.81 -0.39 10.40
CA TRP A 171 -29.84 -0.95 9.49
C TRP A 171 -29.83 -2.46 9.57
N THR A 172 -30.19 -3.11 8.48
CA THR A 172 -30.41 -4.56 8.46
C THR A 172 -29.17 -5.35 8.04
N SER A 173 -28.18 -4.68 7.44
CA SER A 173 -26.99 -5.32 6.89
C SER A 173 -25.73 -4.54 7.22
N TYR A 174 -24.58 -5.21 7.28
CA TYR A 174 -23.28 -4.56 7.38
C TYR A 174 -22.16 -5.41 6.77
N LYS A 175 -21.06 -4.75 6.42
CA LYS A 175 -19.80 -5.38 6.03
C LYS A 175 -18.74 -5.05 7.06
N SER A 176 -17.83 -5.98 7.32
CA SER A 176 -16.77 -5.79 8.32
C SER A 176 -15.45 -5.48 7.64
N VAL A 177 -14.77 -4.47 8.17
CA VAL A 177 -13.45 -4.01 7.72
C VAL A 177 -12.49 -4.07 8.89
N VAL A 178 -11.41 -4.82 8.77
CA VAL A 178 -10.32 -4.83 9.75
C VAL A 178 -9.23 -3.91 9.25
N VAL A 179 -8.87 -2.93 10.09
CA VAL A 179 -7.79 -1.98 9.81
C VAL A 179 -6.67 -2.23 10.80
N SER A 180 -5.47 -2.50 10.29
CA SER A 180 -4.31 -2.89 11.11
C SER A 180 -3.15 -1.93 10.94
N GLU A 181 -2.52 -1.58 12.06
CA GLU A 181 -1.28 -0.83 12.13
C GLU A 181 -0.14 -1.78 12.51
N THR A 182 0.89 -1.88 11.66
CA THR A 182 1.98 -2.86 11.81
C THR A 182 3.35 -2.22 12.04
N ALA A 183 3.50 -0.93 11.79
CA ALA A 183 4.78 -0.21 11.87
C ALA A 183 5.13 0.30 13.28
N GLY A 184 4.20 0.22 14.23
CA GLY A 184 4.38 0.77 15.58
C GLY A 184 4.13 2.26 15.69
N ILE A 185 3.26 2.80 14.83
CA ILE A 185 2.89 4.21 14.77
C ILE A 185 1.41 4.36 15.10
N SER A 186 1.06 4.98 16.22
CA SER A 186 -0.35 5.26 16.51
C SER A 186 -0.95 6.16 15.44
N ARG A 187 -2.13 5.78 14.95
CA ARG A 187 -2.91 6.52 13.96
C ARG A 187 -4.11 7.18 14.61
N THR A 188 -4.30 8.44 14.32
CA THR A 188 -5.44 9.21 14.79
C THR A 188 -6.04 9.95 13.61
N ASN A 189 -7.33 9.75 13.39
CA ASN A 189 -8.06 10.31 12.26
C ASN A 189 -7.39 10.05 10.90
N ASP A 190 -6.71 8.89 10.73
CA ASP A 190 -6.16 8.52 9.42
C ASP A 190 -7.29 8.17 8.46
N ALA A 191 -7.25 8.73 7.27
CA ALA A 191 -8.22 8.42 6.24
C ALA A 191 -8.00 7.00 5.68
N VAL A 192 -9.05 6.20 5.75
CA VAL A 192 -9.11 4.84 5.20
C VAL A 192 -10.13 4.84 4.08
N GLU A 193 -9.81 4.22 2.96
CA GLU A 193 -10.71 4.08 1.81
C GLU A 193 -10.85 2.60 1.46
N VAL A 194 -12.09 2.14 1.26
CA VAL A 194 -12.43 0.77 0.83
C VAL A 194 -13.37 0.80 -0.35
N LEU A 195 -13.19 -0.12 -1.29
CA LEU A 195 -14.15 -0.39 -2.34
C LEU A 195 -15.02 -1.56 -1.88
N LEU A 196 -16.32 -1.35 -1.81
CA LEU A 196 -17.28 -2.35 -1.41
C LEU A 196 -18.25 -2.67 -2.54
N ALA A 197 -18.67 -3.93 -2.61
CA ALA A 197 -19.66 -4.43 -3.55
C ALA A 197 -20.93 -4.82 -2.79
N PHE A 198 -22.08 -4.52 -3.37
CA PHE A 198 -23.42 -4.74 -2.80
C PHE A 198 -24.32 -5.39 -3.83
N TYR A 199 -25.35 -6.10 -3.40
CA TYR A 199 -26.43 -6.49 -4.28
C TYR A 199 -27.30 -5.29 -4.62
N PRO A 200 -27.84 -5.20 -5.84
CA PRO A 200 -28.67 -4.06 -6.25
C PRO A 200 -29.89 -3.83 -5.37
N ASP A 201 -30.52 -4.89 -4.86
CA ASP A 201 -31.70 -4.83 -3.96
C ASP A 201 -31.35 -4.33 -2.54
N GLU A 202 -30.07 -4.33 -2.16
CA GLU A 202 -29.58 -3.83 -0.87
C GLU A 202 -28.90 -2.46 -0.99
N ALA A 203 -28.70 -1.95 -2.22
CA ALA A 203 -27.89 -0.79 -2.52
C ALA A 203 -28.69 0.42 -3.01
N LEU A 204 -29.94 0.55 -2.60
CA LEU A 204 -30.87 1.54 -3.16
C LEU A 204 -30.45 3.01 -2.94
N GLN A 205 -29.75 3.30 -1.85
CA GLN A 205 -29.37 4.67 -1.48
C GLN A 205 -28.05 4.73 -0.70
N LEU A 206 -26.99 4.09 -1.23
CA LEU A 206 -25.71 3.95 -0.54
C LEU A 206 -25.11 5.27 -0.03
N THR A 207 -25.25 6.36 -0.77
CA THR A 207 -24.74 7.67 -0.35
C THR A 207 -25.45 8.22 0.89
N ARG A 208 -26.65 7.76 1.17
CA ARG A 208 -27.46 8.22 2.28
C ARG A 208 -27.50 7.25 3.44
N ASP A 209 -27.55 5.95 3.18
CA ASP A 209 -27.77 4.94 4.21
C ASP A 209 -26.50 4.35 4.83
N ILE A 210 -25.35 4.48 4.19
CA ILE A 210 -24.11 3.98 4.78
C ILE A 210 -23.73 4.76 6.05
N ARG A 211 -23.42 3.99 7.11
CA ARG A 211 -22.79 4.47 8.36
C ARG A 211 -21.61 3.57 8.68
N VAL A 212 -20.51 4.19 9.08
CA VAL A 212 -19.33 3.45 9.54
C VAL A 212 -19.22 3.58 11.05
N VAL A 213 -19.09 2.45 11.72
CA VAL A 213 -18.92 2.40 13.18
C VAL A 213 -17.64 1.66 13.54
N ALA A 214 -16.88 2.23 14.45
CA ALA A 214 -15.74 1.57 15.07
C ALA A 214 -16.22 0.67 16.22
N VAL A 215 -15.63 -0.52 16.32
CA VAL A 215 -15.85 -1.44 17.44
C VAL A 215 -14.76 -1.22 18.48
N ASP A 216 -15.13 -0.96 19.74
CA ASP A 216 -14.16 -0.97 20.83
C ASP A 216 -13.70 -2.41 21.10
N PRO A 217 -12.41 -2.71 21.08
CA PRO A 217 -11.92 -4.09 21.21
C PRO A 217 -12.07 -4.67 22.62
N GLN A 218 -12.34 -3.85 23.62
CA GLN A 218 -12.46 -4.29 25.02
C GLN A 218 -13.92 -4.38 25.48
N THR A 219 -14.69 -3.34 25.18
CA THR A 219 -16.09 -3.24 25.63
C THR A 219 -17.09 -3.70 24.58
N TYR A 220 -16.66 -3.77 23.31
CA TYR A 220 -17.49 -4.02 22.13
C TYR A 220 -18.55 -2.94 21.88
N ASP A 221 -18.37 -1.78 22.47
CA ASP A 221 -19.21 -0.63 22.20
C ASP A 221 -18.97 -0.11 20.77
N LEU A 222 -20.04 0.38 20.17
CA LEU A 222 -20.04 0.89 18.82
C LEU A 222 -20.06 2.41 18.83
N SER A 223 -19.11 3.02 18.12
CA SER A 223 -19.05 4.46 17.94
C SER A 223 -19.03 4.80 16.46
N GLU A 224 -19.98 5.64 16.03
CA GLU A 224 -20.01 6.11 14.65
C GLU A 224 -18.81 7.02 14.36
N VAL A 225 -18.18 6.82 13.21
CA VAL A 225 -17.03 7.60 12.76
C VAL A 225 -17.41 8.46 11.55
N VAL A 226 -16.64 9.52 11.34
CA VAL A 226 -16.77 10.36 10.15
C VAL A 226 -16.54 9.51 8.91
N SER A 227 -17.49 9.52 7.98
CA SER A 227 -17.42 8.73 6.76
C SER A 227 -17.97 9.49 5.55
N GLN A 228 -17.65 8.98 4.38
CA GLN A 228 -18.04 9.55 3.09
C GLN A 228 -18.19 8.42 2.08
N VAL A 229 -19.25 8.49 1.28
CA VAL A 229 -19.50 7.55 0.18
C VAL A 229 -19.41 8.29 -1.14
N TYR A 230 -18.75 7.71 -2.11
CA TYR A 230 -18.61 8.29 -3.44
C TYR A 230 -18.29 7.21 -4.48
N ASP A 231 -18.24 7.58 -5.74
CA ASP A 231 -17.93 6.70 -6.88
C ASP A 231 -18.83 5.45 -6.89
N VAL A 232 -20.14 5.68 -6.75
CA VAL A 232 -21.14 4.61 -6.85
C VAL A 232 -21.28 4.22 -8.31
N GLN A 233 -21.07 2.94 -8.61
CA GLN A 233 -21.16 2.40 -9.97
C GLN A 233 -22.05 1.15 -9.98
N GLU A 234 -22.89 1.05 -11.00
CA GLU A 234 -23.84 -0.03 -11.17
C GLU A 234 -23.40 -0.93 -12.34
N PHE A 235 -23.34 -2.22 -12.08
CA PHE A 235 -23.04 -3.28 -13.05
C PHE A 235 -24.22 -4.25 -13.05
N LEU A 236 -25.31 -3.84 -13.70
CA LEU A 236 -26.62 -4.51 -13.61
C LEU A 236 -26.85 -5.52 -14.74
N GLU A 237 -26.06 -5.45 -15.81
CA GLU A 237 -26.22 -6.37 -16.94
C GLU A 237 -25.67 -7.75 -16.56
N GLU A 238 -26.49 -8.78 -16.76
CA GLU A 238 -26.01 -10.15 -16.80
C GLU A 238 -25.19 -10.30 -18.08
N VAL A 239 -23.92 -10.66 -17.92
CA VAL A 239 -23.07 -10.98 -19.08
C VAL A 239 -23.44 -12.38 -19.54
N ASP A 240 -24.26 -12.48 -20.59
CA ASP A 240 -24.43 -13.70 -21.35
C ASP A 240 -23.06 -14.07 -21.93
N LEU A 241 -22.53 -15.20 -21.46
CA LEU A 241 -21.27 -15.73 -21.96
C LEU A 241 -21.45 -16.06 -23.43
N ALA A 242 -20.71 -15.36 -24.28
CA ALA A 242 -20.69 -15.69 -25.70
C ALA A 242 -20.37 -17.19 -25.87
N PRO A 243 -21.19 -17.95 -26.58
CA PRO A 243 -20.90 -19.35 -26.86
C PRO A 243 -19.56 -19.45 -27.60
N ASP A 244 -18.85 -20.58 -27.40
CA ASP A 244 -17.68 -20.90 -28.20
C ASP A 244 -18.06 -21.07 -29.70
N SER A 245 -17.06 -21.31 -30.53
CA SER A 245 -17.27 -21.53 -31.98
C SER A 245 -18.26 -22.67 -32.32
N ASP A 246 -18.52 -23.56 -31.39
CA ASP A 246 -19.41 -24.70 -31.50
C ASP A 246 -20.80 -24.44 -30.93
N GLY A 247 -21.06 -23.21 -30.45
CA GLY A 247 -22.33 -22.83 -29.83
C GLY A 247 -22.51 -23.37 -28.40
N LYS A 248 -21.44 -23.89 -27.78
CA LYS A 248 -21.49 -24.37 -26.38
C LYS A 248 -21.09 -23.25 -25.44
N PRO A 249 -21.76 -23.13 -24.29
CA PRO A 249 -21.36 -22.16 -23.29
C PRO A 249 -19.92 -22.44 -22.85
N THR A 250 -19.07 -21.41 -22.92
CA THR A 250 -17.68 -21.50 -22.50
C THR A 250 -17.62 -21.74 -20.99
N ARG A 251 -17.10 -22.90 -20.59
CA ARG A 251 -17.18 -23.43 -19.21
C ARG A 251 -16.28 -22.75 -18.16
N ASN A 252 -15.48 -21.76 -18.54
CA ASN A 252 -14.47 -21.16 -17.67
C ASN A 252 -14.62 -19.65 -17.48
N VAL A 253 -15.77 -19.10 -17.75
CA VAL A 253 -15.99 -17.67 -17.55
C VAL A 253 -16.62 -17.47 -16.17
N PRO A 254 -16.08 -16.55 -15.33
CA PRO A 254 -16.67 -16.26 -14.04
C PRO A 254 -18.11 -15.80 -14.21
N LEU A 255 -19.00 -16.35 -13.41
CA LEU A 255 -20.40 -15.92 -13.38
C LEU A 255 -20.42 -14.48 -12.90
N TRP A 256 -21.03 -13.58 -13.69
CA TRP A 256 -21.21 -12.19 -13.33
C TRP A 256 -22.55 -12.01 -12.63
N LEU A 257 -22.52 -11.63 -11.38
CA LEU A 257 -23.73 -11.25 -10.65
C LEU A 257 -23.95 -9.74 -10.74
N PRO A 258 -25.20 -9.27 -10.94
CA PRO A 258 -25.50 -7.85 -10.84
C PRO A 258 -24.96 -7.27 -9.53
N THR A 259 -24.21 -6.18 -9.64
CA THR A 259 -23.45 -5.64 -8.53
C THR A 259 -23.49 -4.11 -8.55
N VAL A 260 -23.64 -3.50 -7.39
CA VAL A 260 -23.38 -2.07 -7.17
C VAL A 260 -22.11 -1.94 -6.36
N THR A 261 -21.19 -1.11 -6.80
CA THR A 261 -19.97 -0.82 -6.05
C THR A 261 -19.98 0.61 -5.54
N ALA A 262 -19.35 0.85 -4.40
CA ALA A 262 -19.14 2.18 -3.85
C ALA A 262 -17.79 2.27 -3.14
N ARG A 263 -17.15 3.43 -3.21
CA ARG A 263 -16.03 3.76 -2.35
C ARG A 263 -16.54 4.36 -1.05
N VAL A 264 -16.11 3.78 0.05
CA VAL A 264 -16.40 4.26 1.40
C VAL A 264 -15.10 4.71 2.03
N ALA A 265 -14.99 6.01 2.33
CA ALA A 265 -13.87 6.57 3.07
C ALA A 265 -14.32 6.91 4.49
N PHE A 266 -13.45 6.70 5.48
CA PHE A 266 -13.73 7.02 6.88
C PHE A 266 -12.45 7.36 7.65
N LEU A 267 -12.60 8.06 8.78
CA LEU A 267 -11.50 8.39 9.67
C LEU A 267 -11.33 7.28 10.71
N ALA A 268 -10.12 6.74 10.79
CA ALA A 268 -9.78 5.63 11.64
C ALA A 268 -8.75 6.01 12.71
N ASP A 269 -9.03 5.61 13.96
CA ASP A 269 -8.07 5.60 15.07
C ASP A 269 -7.60 4.17 15.26
N VAL A 270 -6.29 3.92 15.08
CA VAL A 270 -5.70 2.60 15.26
C VAL A 270 -4.42 2.74 16.10
N PRO A 271 -4.38 2.16 17.31
CA PRO A 271 -3.18 2.17 18.11
C PRO A 271 -2.00 1.45 17.43
N ALA A 272 -0.78 1.80 17.83
CA ALA A 272 0.43 1.16 17.33
C ALA A 272 0.39 -0.37 17.51
N LYS A 273 0.80 -1.11 16.47
CA LYS A 273 0.83 -2.59 16.44
C LYS A 273 -0.48 -3.26 16.84
N SER A 274 -1.58 -2.66 16.43
CA SER A 274 -2.91 -3.19 16.73
C SER A 274 -3.82 -3.19 15.51
N SER A 275 -4.99 -3.80 15.66
CA SER A 275 -6.05 -3.81 14.66
C SER A 275 -7.34 -3.30 15.27
N ARG A 276 -8.17 -2.67 14.44
CA ARG A 276 -9.53 -2.27 14.80
C ARG A 276 -10.53 -2.75 13.76
N VAL A 277 -11.71 -3.13 14.24
CA VAL A 277 -12.84 -3.52 13.38
C VAL A 277 -13.73 -2.31 13.17
N PHE A 278 -14.09 -2.08 11.92
CA PHE A 278 -15.09 -1.11 11.51
C PHE A 278 -16.22 -1.84 10.81
N LEU A 279 -17.45 -1.49 11.14
CA LEU A 279 -18.63 -2.04 10.52
C LEU A 279 -19.24 -0.99 9.62
N VAL A 280 -19.41 -1.34 8.36
CA VAL A 280 -20.05 -0.49 7.35
C VAL A 280 -21.49 -0.94 7.23
N TYR A 281 -22.38 -0.27 7.96
CA TYR A 281 -23.82 -0.53 7.95
C TYR A 281 -24.48 0.05 6.70
N TYR A 282 -25.44 -0.68 6.13
CA TYR A 282 -26.19 -0.32 4.94
C TYR A 282 -27.59 -0.95 4.96
N ASN A 283 -28.37 -0.74 3.90
CA ASN A 283 -29.71 -1.28 3.73
C ASN A 283 -30.72 -0.74 4.76
N ASN A 284 -30.77 0.62 4.88
CA ASN A 284 -31.80 1.33 5.61
C ASN A 284 -32.55 2.31 4.69
N ALA A 285 -33.66 1.87 4.12
CA ALA A 285 -34.45 2.68 3.18
C ALA A 285 -34.97 4.00 3.78
N LYS A 286 -34.98 4.16 5.11
CA LYS A 286 -35.44 5.35 5.83
C LYS A 286 -34.30 6.22 6.36
N ALA A 287 -33.07 5.91 6.02
CA ALA A 287 -31.93 6.70 6.47
C ALA A 287 -32.05 8.15 5.97
N SER A 288 -31.73 9.10 6.82
CA SER A 288 -31.59 10.50 6.45
C SER A 288 -30.17 10.79 5.98
N ASP A 289 -30.02 11.81 5.15
CA ASP A 289 -28.70 12.34 4.82
C ASP A 289 -27.95 12.74 6.09
N LYS A 290 -26.67 12.38 6.15
CA LYS A 290 -25.83 12.76 7.26
C LYS A 290 -24.60 13.50 6.74
N ILE A 291 -24.41 14.70 7.25
CA ILE A 291 -23.25 15.53 6.97
C ILE A 291 -22.33 15.49 8.18
N TYR A 292 -21.14 15.00 7.98
CA TYR A 292 -20.08 15.05 8.98
C TYR A 292 -19.26 16.33 8.82
N MET A 293 -18.96 16.98 9.92
CA MET A 293 -18.14 18.19 9.92
C MET A 293 -16.68 17.83 10.23
N THR A 294 -15.80 18.25 9.34
CA THR A 294 -14.33 18.23 9.53
C THR A 294 -13.75 19.60 9.21
N ASP A 295 -12.45 19.75 9.27
CA ASP A 295 -11.76 20.97 8.85
C ASP A 295 -11.52 21.04 7.33
N LEU A 296 -11.75 19.95 6.59
CA LEU A 296 -11.61 19.94 5.13
C LEU A 296 -12.72 20.80 4.48
N ARG A 297 -12.32 21.74 3.66
CA ARG A 297 -13.20 22.65 2.92
C ARG A 297 -12.84 22.63 1.45
N VAL A 298 -13.84 22.53 0.60
CA VAL A 298 -13.72 22.64 -0.86
C VAL A 298 -14.69 23.70 -1.36
N GLN A 299 -14.19 24.62 -2.16
CA GLN A 299 -14.95 25.71 -2.74
C GLN A 299 -14.57 25.91 -4.21
N GLY A 300 -15.44 26.58 -4.98
CA GLY A 300 -15.21 26.86 -6.39
C GLY A 300 -15.75 25.77 -7.30
N GLU A 301 -15.49 25.94 -8.59
CA GLU A 301 -15.92 25.04 -9.66
C GLU A 301 -14.71 24.36 -10.30
N ALA A 302 -14.85 23.07 -10.57
CA ALA A 302 -13.80 22.31 -11.23
C ALA A 302 -13.48 22.85 -12.65
N PRO A 303 -12.21 22.88 -13.05
CA PRO A 303 -11.05 22.36 -12.34
C PRO A 303 -10.42 23.29 -11.29
N GLY A 304 -10.89 24.53 -11.15
CA GLY A 304 -10.33 25.61 -10.35
C GLY A 304 -10.73 25.58 -8.87
N LEU A 305 -10.57 24.47 -8.18
CA LEU A 305 -10.96 24.30 -6.78
C LEU A 305 -10.04 25.05 -5.81
N GLN A 306 -10.63 25.57 -4.74
CA GLN A 306 -9.94 26.03 -3.54
C GLN A 306 -10.18 25.00 -2.43
N ILE A 307 -9.09 24.44 -1.92
CA ILE A 307 -9.13 23.35 -0.94
C ILE A 307 -8.32 23.76 0.28
N SER A 308 -8.88 23.57 1.47
CA SER A 308 -8.17 23.90 2.70
C SER A 308 -8.55 22.98 3.85
N ASN A 309 -7.62 22.83 4.79
CA ASN A 309 -7.83 22.28 6.11
C ASN A 309 -7.17 23.18 7.16
N ASP A 310 -7.06 22.76 8.41
CA ASP A 310 -6.45 23.55 9.49
C ASP A 310 -4.92 23.77 9.32
N LYS A 311 -4.27 23.04 8.41
CA LYS A 311 -2.83 23.12 8.21
C LYS A 311 -2.44 24.03 7.05
N PHE A 312 -3.13 23.91 5.93
CA PHE A 312 -2.79 24.67 4.72
C PHE A 312 -4.01 25.00 3.87
N SER A 313 -3.82 25.87 2.90
CA SER A 313 -4.75 26.14 1.81
C SER A 313 -4.06 25.97 0.47
N ALA A 314 -4.76 25.37 -0.48
CA ALA A 314 -4.33 25.15 -1.86
C ALA A 314 -5.36 25.71 -2.84
N ILE A 315 -4.89 26.25 -3.96
CA ILE A 315 -5.71 26.71 -5.08
C ILE A 315 -5.28 25.93 -6.31
N LEU A 316 -6.24 25.32 -6.99
CA LEU A 316 -6.02 24.69 -8.30
C LEU A 316 -6.33 25.69 -9.41
N HIS A 317 -5.54 25.64 -10.48
CA HIS A 317 -5.67 26.54 -11.62
C HIS A 317 -7.00 26.34 -12.35
N SER A 318 -7.68 27.42 -12.66
CA SER A 318 -9.06 27.41 -13.16
C SER A 318 -9.27 26.72 -14.51
N THR A 319 -8.21 26.53 -15.29
CA THR A 319 -8.32 25.89 -16.61
C THR A 319 -7.63 24.53 -16.68
N SER A 320 -6.46 24.37 -16.05
CA SER A 320 -5.70 23.11 -16.11
C SER A 320 -5.93 22.19 -14.91
N GLY A 321 -6.47 22.69 -13.80
CA GLY A 321 -6.65 21.92 -12.58
C GLY A 321 -5.36 21.63 -11.80
N HIS A 322 -4.23 22.20 -12.20
CA HIS A 322 -2.96 22.02 -11.51
C HIS A 322 -2.84 22.92 -10.30
N LEU A 323 -1.97 22.53 -9.37
CA LEU A 323 -1.69 23.34 -8.19
C LEU A 323 -1.12 24.70 -8.60
N ASP A 324 -1.82 25.78 -8.27
CA ASP A 324 -1.50 27.16 -8.61
C ASP A 324 -0.96 27.94 -7.42
N GLN A 325 -1.45 27.62 -6.22
CA GLN A 325 -1.01 28.24 -4.99
C GLN A 325 -1.11 27.27 -3.82
N ILE A 326 -0.16 27.35 -2.89
CA ILE A 326 -0.24 26.68 -1.60
C ILE A 326 0.42 27.53 -0.50
N ALA A 327 -0.24 27.60 0.66
CA ALA A 327 0.27 28.34 1.81
C ALA A 327 -0.12 27.66 3.13
N LEU A 328 0.72 27.77 4.15
CA LEU A 328 0.36 27.43 5.52
C LEU A 328 -0.79 28.31 6.02
N LYS A 329 -1.71 27.76 6.78
CA LYS A 329 -2.79 28.54 7.41
C LYS A 329 -2.28 29.56 8.41
N SER A 330 -1.20 29.25 9.08
CA SER A 330 -0.54 30.15 10.04
C SER A 330 0.23 31.29 9.40
N LYS A 331 0.55 31.18 8.08
CA LYS A 331 1.37 32.14 7.31
C LYS A 331 0.81 32.33 5.90
N PRO A 332 -0.43 32.79 5.77
CA PRO A 332 -1.10 32.92 4.48
C PRO A 332 -0.45 33.98 3.58
N GLU A 333 0.29 34.94 4.18
CA GLU A 333 1.04 36.00 3.49
C GLU A 333 2.32 35.47 2.82
N ALA A 334 2.78 34.28 3.14
CA ALA A 334 3.98 33.65 2.61
C ALA A 334 3.65 32.38 1.79
N PRO A 335 2.88 32.48 0.68
CA PRO A 335 2.62 31.31 -0.14
C PRO A 335 3.92 30.82 -0.76
N PHE A 336 4.18 29.51 -0.66
CA PHE A 336 5.35 28.87 -1.26
C PHE A 336 5.40 29.12 -2.76
N PHE A 337 4.22 29.18 -3.33
CA PHE A 337 4.01 29.31 -4.74
C PHE A 337 2.84 30.25 -4.98
N HIS A 338 3.00 31.10 -5.93
CA HIS A 338 1.96 31.98 -6.40
C HIS A 338 2.19 32.28 -7.85
N ARG A 339 1.33 31.78 -8.72
CA ARG A 339 1.29 31.99 -10.16
C ARG A 339 2.66 32.19 -10.81
N LEU A 340 3.21 31.12 -11.37
CA LEU A 340 4.38 31.24 -12.21
C LEU A 340 3.99 31.86 -13.55
N GLU A 341 4.85 32.70 -14.02
CA GLU A 341 4.59 33.60 -15.16
C GLU A 341 4.27 32.87 -16.46
N THR A 342 4.78 31.64 -16.65
CA THR A 342 4.62 30.97 -17.94
C THR A 342 3.32 30.20 -18.08
N ASN A 343 2.87 29.47 -17.05
CA ASN A 343 1.74 28.54 -17.14
C ASN A 343 0.69 28.79 -16.07
N GLY A 344 0.95 29.64 -15.09
CA GLY A 344 0.06 29.89 -13.97
C GLY A 344 -0.10 28.73 -12.99
N ALA A 345 0.82 27.77 -13.02
CA ALA A 345 0.81 26.60 -12.13
C ALA A 345 2.20 26.35 -11.55
N ILE A 346 2.24 25.70 -10.42
CA ILE A 346 3.47 25.36 -9.68
C ILE A 346 3.83 23.88 -9.79
N HIS A 347 2.89 23.06 -10.18
CA HIS A 347 3.11 21.66 -10.53
C HIS A 347 2.88 21.50 -12.03
N TRP A 348 3.97 21.34 -12.77
CA TRP A 348 3.92 21.39 -14.23
C TRP A 348 3.76 20.01 -14.89
N ASN A 349 4.19 18.98 -14.25
CA ASN A 349 4.39 17.66 -14.85
C ASN A 349 3.23 16.68 -14.64
N PRO A 350 3.15 15.64 -15.48
CA PRO A 350 4.12 15.17 -16.48
C PRO A 350 4.36 16.12 -17.63
N GLY A 351 5.58 16.08 -18.20
CA GLY A 351 5.98 16.90 -19.34
C GLY A 351 6.98 16.23 -20.27
N ILE A 352 6.96 16.68 -21.55
CA ILE A 352 7.83 16.16 -22.61
C ILE A 352 8.35 17.27 -23.50
N TYR A 353 9.61 17.14 -23.92
CA TYR A 353 10.20 17.96 -24.98
C TYR A 353 10.55 17.08 -26.16
N ALA A 354 9.82 17.26 -27.26
CA ALA A 354 9.94 16.48 -28.49
C ALA A 354 10.11 17.44 -29.68
N PRO A 355 11.32 18.02 -29.91
CA PRO A 355 11.54 18.99 -30.99
C PRO A 355 11.20 18.42 -32.38
N PRO A 356 10.76 19.25 -33.35
CA PRO A 356 10.70 20.72 -33.29
C PRO A 356 9.52 21.29 -32.47
N ARG A 357 8.72 20.45 -31.83
CA ARG A 357 7.60 20.87 -30.97
C ARG A 357 8.14 21.50 -29.70
N PRO A 358 7.48 22.54 -29.14
CA PRO A 358 7.88 23.15 -27.88
C PRO A 358 7.70 22.17 -26.72
N TRP A 359 8.25 22.49 -25.55
CA TRP A 359 7.89 21.82 -24.31
C TRP A 359 6.37 21.74 -24.15
N SER A 360 5.88 20.60 -23.73
CA SER A 360 4.48 20.37 -23.40
C SER A 360 4.35 19.78 -22.01
N HIS A 361 3.53 20.40 -21.19
CA HIS A 361 3.24 20.00 -19.82
C HIS A 361 1.74 19.83 -19.63
N THR A 362 1.36 19.06 -18.65
CA THR A 362 -0.05 18.91 -18.28
C THR A 362 -0.66 20.24 -17.80
N SER A 363 0.16 21.11 -17.20
CA SER A 363 -0.26 22.46 -16.81
C SER A 363 -0.61 23.39 -17.99
N ASP A 364 -0.25 23.04 -19.23
CA ASP A 364 -0.61 23.80 -20.45
C ASP A 364 -2.06 23.59 -20.89
N TRP A 365 -2.78 22.68 -20.27
CA TRP A 365 -4.18 22.43 -20.60
C TRP A 365 -5.06 23.63 -20.31
N LYS A 366 -5.91 23.96 -21.28
CA LYS A 366 -6.90 25.04 -21.14
C LYS A 366 -8.31 24.53 -20.87
N ALA A 367 -8.58 23.32 -21.30
CA ALA A 367 -9.84 22.61 -21.10
C ALA A 367 -9.57 21.10 -21.25
N PRO A 368 -9.08 20.43 -20.20
CA PRO A 368 -8.79 19.00 -20.28
C PRO A 368 -10.06 18.21 -20.61
N LYS A 369 -9.92 17.12 -21.37
CA LYS A 369 -11.02 16.27 -21.84
C LYS A 369 -11.84 15.65 -20.72
N SER A 370 -11.21 15.39 -19.58
CA SER A 370 -11.89 14.85 -18.42
C SER A 370 -11.45 15.57 -17.16
N VAL A 371 -12.44 15.97 -16.37
CA VAL A 371 -12.28 16.51 -15.02
C VAL A 371 -13.20 15.73 -14.10
N ARG A 372 -12.64 15.05 -13.12
CA ARG A 372 -13.40 14.30 -12.10
C ARG A 372 -13.08 14.86 -10.74
N THR A 373 -14.09 15.13 -9.95
CA THR A 373 -13.93 15.68 -8.61
C THR A 373 -14.74 14.88 -7.59
N VAL A 374 -14.19 14.80 -6.39
CA VAL A 374 -14.89 14.28 -5.20
C VAL A 374 -14.74 15.33 -4.12
N SER A 375 -15.83 15.67 -3.47
CA SER A 375 -15.85 16.60 -2.35
C SER A 375 -16.62 15.98 -1.19
N GLY A 376 -16.01 15.96 -0.01
CA GLY A 376 -16.64 15.42 1.19
C GLY A 376 -15.83 15.64 2.45
N SER A 377 -16.28 15.03 3.53
CA SER A 377 -15.72 15.25 4.87
C SER A 377 -14.41 14.50 5.14
N VAL A 378 -14.15 13.43 4.42
CA VAL A 378 -12.96 12.57 4.61
C VAL A 378 -11.92 12.80 3.55
N ILE A 379 -12.35 13.00 2.30
CA ILE A 379 -11.45 13.15 1.17
C ILE A 379 -12.01 14.12 0.14
N ALA A 380 -11.15 14.97 -0.39
CA ALA A 380 -11.40 15.74 -1.60
C ALA A 380 -10.42 15.30 -2.67
N LYS A 381 -10.92 15.00 -3.88
CA LYS A 381 -10.10 14.59 -5.02
C LYS A 381 -10.37 15.51 -6.21
N SER A 382 -9.31 15.80 -6.95
CA SER A 382 -9.38 16.42 -8.29
C SER A 382 -8.50 15.62 -9.23
N GLU A 383 -9.04 15.15 -10.32
CA GLU A 383 -8.33 14.41 -11.35
C GLU A 383 -8.63 15.04 -12.71
N VAL A 384 -7.58 15.36 -13.44
CA VAL A 384 -7.65 15.88 -14.80
C VAL A 384 -6.90 14.96 -15.75
N TRP A 385 -7.43 14.80 -16.95
CA TRP A 385 -6.84 13.97 -17.99
C TRP A 385 -7.04 14.55 -19.38
N ASP A 386 -5.98 14.52 -20.18
CA ASP A 386 -5.99 14.82 -21.62
C ASP A 386 -4.72 14.30 -22.31
N ASN A 387 -4.63 14.45 -23.63
CA ASN A 387 -3.36 14.39 -24.35
C ASN A 387 -2.48 15.60 -23.97
N LEU A 388 -1.17 15.43 -24.02
CA LEU A 388 -0.24 16.56 -23.91
C LEU A 388 -0.42 17.50 -25.10
N ARG A 389 -0.44 18.80 -24.82
CA ARG A 389 -0.70 19.82 -25.83
C ARG A 389 0.35 19.79 -26.96
N GLY A 390 -0.10 19.61 -28.21
CA GLY A 390 0.79 19.48 -29.37
C GLY A 390 1.53 18.14 -29.47
N ILE A 391 1.26 17.18 -28.58
CA ILE A 391 1.82 15.84 -28.57
C ILE A 391 0.68 14.83 -28.35
N PRO A 392 -0.22 14.67 -29.34
CA PRO A 392 -1.40 13.81 -29.19
C PRO A 392 -1.06 12.33 -29.02
N GLU A 393 0.18 11.94 -29.26
CA GLU A 393 0.70 10.58 -29.06
C GLU A 393 0.79 10.20 -27.59
N VAL A 394 0.70 11.16 -26.67
CA VAL A 394 0.88 10.94 -25.23
C VAL A 394 -0.31 11.43 -24.44
N ASP A 395 -0.94 10.52 -23.72
CA ASP A 395 -1.95 10.84 -22.69
C ASP A 395 -1.28 11.08 -21.35
N ALA A 396 -1.86 11.99 -20.58
CA ALA A 396 -1.43 12.21 -19.21
C ALA A 396 -2.61 12.45 -18.27
N SER A 397 -2.42 12.14 -17.00
CA SER A 397 -3.35 12.49 -15.92
C SER A 397 -2.61 13.02 -14.71
N VAL A 398 -3.26 13.92 -13.99
CA VAL A 398 -2.81 14.43 -12.69
C VAL A 398 -3.98 14.33 -11.72
N ARG A 399 -3.76 13.73 -10.57
CA ARG A 399 -4.74 13.59 -9.50
C ARG A 399 -4.17 14.11 -8.19
N TYR A 400 -4.95 14.94 -7.52
CA TYR A 400 -4.68 15.41 -6.16
C TYR A 400 -5.71 14.84 -5.20
N GLU A 401 -5.25 14.46 -3.99
CA GLU A 401 -6.08 13.97 -2.90
C GLU A 401 -5.75 14.74 -1.63
N PHE A 402 -6.77 15.33 -1.00
CA PHE A 402 -6.66 16.16 0.19
C PHE A 402 -7.48 15.54 1.33
N TYR A 403 -6.99 15.68 2.56
CA TYR A 403 -7.58 15.05 3.74
C TYR A 403 -7.73 16.06 4.88
N PRO A 404 -8.65 15.84 5.84
CA PRO A 404 -8.78 16.68 7.02
C PRO A 404 -7.60 16.49 7.97
N GLY A 405 -7.23 17.54 8.70
CA GLY A 405 -6.33 17.53 9.84
C GLY A 405 -4.85 17.25 9.54
N VAL A 406 -4.47 16.89 8.33
CA VAL A 406 -3.10 16.49 7.98
C VAL A 406 -2.36 17.59 7.20
N PRO A 407 -1.03 17.70 7.36
CA PRO A 407 -0.24 18.74 6.69
C PRO A 407 0.22 18.36 5.28
N TYR A 408 -0.39 17.36 4.65
CA TYR A 408 0.01 16.88 3.34
C TYR A 408 -1.20 16.67 2.41
N PHE A 409 -0.91 16.62 1.14
CA PHE A 409 -1.79 16.11 0.09
C PHE A 409 -1.04 15.09 -0.77
N ILE A 410 -1.78 14.23 -1.45
CA ILE A 410 -1.22 13.25 -2.37
C ILE A 410 -1.35 13.75 -3.80
N SER A 411 -0.29 13.65 -4.58
CA SER A 411 -0.32 13.82 -6.04
C SER A 411 0.02 12.50 -6.71
N SER A 412 -0.80 12.12 -7.68
CA SER A 412 -0.55 10.95 -8.53
C SER A 412 -0.55 11.41 -9.98
N THR A 413 0.45 10.99 -10.74
CA THR A 413 0.58 11.32 -12.16
C THR A 413 0.75 10.05 -12.98
N THR A 414 0.18 10.07 -14.17
CA THR A 414 0.37 9.01 -15.17
C THR A 414 0.65 9.65 -16.52
N MET A 415 1.59 9.11 -17.25
CA MET A 415 1.85 9.43 -18.65
C MET A 415 1.88 8.13 -19.44
N ARG A 416 1.06 8.00 -20.48
CA ARG A 416 0.96 6.82 -21.34
C ARG A 416 1.23 7.21 -22.78
N VAL A 417 2.14 6.47 -23.41
CA VAL A 417 2.56 6.67 -24.81
C VAL A 417 1.73 5.78 -25.71
N ASN A 418 0.82 6.37 -26.49
CA ASN A 418 -0.08 5.66 -27.40
C ASN A 418 0.55 5.43 -28.77
N GLU A 419 1.47 6.29 -29.18
CA GLU A 419 2.28 6.16 -30.39
C GLU A 419 3.71 6.58 -30.07
N THR A 420 4.70 5.94 -30.73
CA THR A 420 6.12 6.26 -30.49
C THR A 420 6.43 7.71 -30.79
N VAL A 421 7.10 8.38 -29.87
CA VAL A 421 7.53 9.77 -29.99
C VAL A 421 9.03 9.88 -29.71
N ASN A 422 9.73 10.67 -30.54
CA ASN A 422 11.13 10.99 -30.28
C ASN A 422 11.21 12.21 -29.36
N ALA A 423 11.83 12.05 -28.20
CA ALA A 423 11.94 13.09 -27.20
C ALA A 423 13.39 13.42 -26.84
N LEU A 424 13.68 14.68 -26.57
CA LEU A 424 14.93 15.12 -25.94
C LEU A 424 14.84 15.04 -24.43
N ALA A 425 13.66 15.26 -23.86
CA ALA A 425 13.48 15.14 -22.42
C ALA A 425 12.08 14.65 -22.05
N LEU A 426 12.03 13.81 -21.04
CA LEU A 426 10.82 13.47 -20.28
C LEU A 426 11.04 13.85 -18.82
N ARG A 427 10.05 14.49 -18.25
CA ARG A 427 10.07 14.89 -16.82
C ARG A 427 8.78 14.53 -16.12
N ASN A 428 8.89 14.32 -14.83
CA ASN A 428 7.76 14.13 -13.93
C ASN A 428 8.05 14.76 -12.56
N ALA A 429 7.03 14.87 -11.70
CA ALA A 429 7.13 15.42 -10.35
C ALA A 429 7.83 16.79 -10.27
N GLU A 430 7.60 17.67 -11.24
CA GLU A 430 8.21 19.00 -11.24
C GLU A 430 7.44 19.98 -10.38
N MET A 431 8.13 20.53 -9.39
CA MET A 431 7.63 21.60 -8.52
C MET A 431 8.48 22.85 -8.69
N VAL A 432 7.83 23.99 -8.73
CA VAL A 432 8.49 25.28 -8.96
C VAL A 432 8.18 26.24 -7.82
N PHE A 433 9.23 26.88 -7.28
CA PHE A 433 9.17 27.68 -6.08
C PHE A 433 9.58 29.14 -6.34
N LYS A 434 9.06 30.04 -5.54
CA LYS A 434 9.62 31.37 -5.40
C LYS A 434 10.99 31.28 -4.74
N ARG A 435 12.02 31.63 -5.50
CA ARG A 435 13.40 31.49 -5.03
C ARG A 435 13.68 32.28 -3.75
N GLU A 436 13.13 33.49 -3.62
CA GLU A 436 13.33 34.35 -2.45
C GLU A 436 12.72 33.80 -1.14
N LEU A 437 11.85 32.80 -1.23
CA LEU A 437 11.25 32.17 -0.05
C LEU A 437 12.06 31.01 0.50
N ILE A 438 12.89 30.37 -0.30
CA ILE A 438 13.59 29.15 0.02
C ILE A 438 15.09 29.41 0.12
N THR A 439 15.69 29.01 1.24
CA THR A 439 17.14 29.16 1.47
C THR A 439 17.88 27.84 1.40
N ASN A 440 17.24 26.73 1.72
CA ASN A 440 17.87 25.44 1.82
C ASN A 440 17.05 24.35 1.14
N ALA A 441 17.75 23.34 0.64
CA ALA A 441 17.19 22.03 0.30
C ALA A 441 17.88 20.95 1.11
N ALA A 442 17.11 19.95 1.55
CA ALA A 442 17.68 18.75 2.16
C ALA A 442 17.01 17.49 1.61
N TRP A 443 17.78 16.41 1.54
CA TRP A 443 17.29 15.09 1.10
C TRP A 443 18.09 13.99 1.75
N TYR A 444 17.54 12.78 1.77
CA TYR A 444 18.27 11.60 2.18
C TYR A 444 19.03 11.02 0.98
N ASP A 445 20.35 11.02 1.06
CA ASP A 445 21.23 10.43 0.08
C ASP A 445 21.44 8.95 0.43
N ILE A 446 20.83 8.06 -0.35
CA ILE A 446 20.88 6.61 -0.11
C ILE A 446 22.26 6.01 -0.39
N VAL A 447 23.08 6.63 -1.22
CA VAL A 447 24.45 6.16 -1.51
C VAL A 447 25.37 6.47 -0.34
N ARG A 448 25.23 7.63 0.26
CA ARG A 448 26.02 8.08 1.41
C ARG A 448 25.42 7.68 2.76
N ASP A 449 24.20 7.14 2.77
CA ASP A 449 23.44 6.83 3.99
C ASP A 449 23.38 8.02 4.96
N SER A 450 23.09 9.20 4.43
CA SER A 450 23.13 10.45 5.19
C SER A 450 22.17 11.51 4.64
N ILE A 451 21.82 12.46 5.47
CA ILE A 451 21.03 13.62 5.06
C ILE A 451 21.97 14.70 4.56
N ILE A 452 21.75 15.12 3.33
CA ILE A 452 22.40 16.28 2.75
C ILE A 452 21.54 17.51 3.01
N ASN A 453 22.14 18.57 3.55
CA ASN A 453 21.51 19.88 3.70
C ASN A 453 22.37 20.88 2.90
N TYR A 454 21.76 21.46 1.88
CA TYR A 454 22.43 22.32 0.93
C TYR A 454 21.84 23.74 0.96
N ASP A 455 22.71 24.74 1.10
CA ASP A 455 22.33 26.16 0.96
C ASP A 455 22.16 26.50 -0.53
N ILE A 456 20.92 26.70 -0.94
CA ILE A 456 20.55 27.02 -2.31
C ILE A 456 20.34 28.53 -2.54
N SER A 457 20.41 29.35 -1.49
CA SER A 457 20.22 30.80 -1.59
C SER A 457 21.24 31.48 -2.54
N ASN A 458 22.45 30.95 -2.54
CA ASN A 458 23.57 31.44 -3.36
C ASN A 458 23.87 30.55 -4.57
N MET A 459 22.99 29.63 -4.93
CA MET A 459 23.16 28.75 -6.08
C MET A 459 23.14 29.61 -7.39
N PRO A 460 24.19 29.52 -8.24
CA PRO A 460 24.22 30.27 -9.48
C PRO A 460 23.08 29.90 -10.41
N ASP A 461 22.59 30.84 -11.20
CA ASP A 461 21.57 30.59 -12.23
C ASP A 461 22.06 29.52 -13.22
N LEU A 462 21.14 28.72 -13.71
CA LEU A 462 21.38 27.61 -14.64
C LEU A 462 22.33 26.52 -14.12
N THR A 463 22.51 26.45 -12.81
CA THR A 463 23.25 25.35 -12.18
C THR A 463 22.26 24.26 -11.80
N ASP A 464 22.62 23.01 -12.15
CA ASP A 464 21.85 21.83 -11.80
C ASP A 464 22.54 21.03 -10.68
N LEU A 465 21.79 20.69 -9.66
CA LEU A 465 22.20 19.80 -8.60
C LEU A 465 21.49 18.45 -8.78
N LYS A 466 22.26 17.45 -9.22
CA LYS A 466 21.74 16.12 -9.54
C LYS A 466 21.74 15.18 -8.33
N MET A 467 20.70 14.36 -8.22
CA MET A 467 20.50 13.34 -7.19
C MET A 467 20.06 12.01 -7.82
N GLU A 468 20.15 10.92 -7.06
CA GLU A 468 19.67 9.61 -7.49
C GLU A 468 18.15 9.56 -7.67
N ALA A 469 17.68 8.60 -8.47
CA ALA A 469 16.27 8.48 -8.85
C ALA A 469 15.34 8.03 -7.71
N ASP A 470 15.89 7.40 -6.70
CA ASP A 470 15.18 6.75 -5.60
C ASP A 470 15.34 7.49 -4.27
N VAL A 471 15.65 8.79 -4.31
CA VAL A 471 15.59 9.68 -3.16
C VAL A 471 14.22 9.56 -2.49
N PRO A 472 14.14 9.08 -1.23
CA PRO A 472 12.86 8.77 -0.60
C PRO A 472 12.07 10.03 -0.24
N TRP A 473 12.76 11.13 0.02
CA TRP A 473 12.16 12.42 0.28
C TRP A 473 13.14 13.56 -0.02
N ILE A 474 12.59 14.70 -0.35
CA ILE A 474 13.30 15.97 -0.52
C ILE A 474 12.49 17.09 0.13
N THR A 475 13.16 18.06 0.74
CA THR A 475 12.50 19.23 1.33
C THR A 475 13.21 20.52 0.98
N PHE A 476 12.41 21.56 0.86
CA PHE A 476 12.82 22.95 0.61
C PHE A 476 12.31 23.81 1.75
N PHE A 477 13.18 24.60 2.35
CA PHE A 477 12.79 25.30 3.57
C PHE A 477 13.53 26.64 3.78
N ASN A 478 12.98 27.44 4.69
CA ASN A 478 13.57 28.66 5.18
C ASN A 478 13.40 28.69 6.71
N LYS A 479 14.50 28.56 7.44
CA LYS A 479 14.50 28.57 8.92
C LYS A 479 14.03 29.89 9.50
N GLU A 480 14.45 31.01 8.95
CA GLU A 480 14.10 32.35 9.46
C GLU A 480 12.59 32.62 9.32
N LYS A 481 12.00 32.18 8.22
CA LYS A 481 10.56 32.29 8.00
C LYS A 481 9.76 31.17 8.68
N GLY A 482 10.44 30.13 9.17
CA GLY A 482 9.82 28.99 9.81
C GLY A 482 8.90 28.20 8.90
N ILE A 483 9.26 28.04 7.61
CA ILE A 483 8.43 27.37 6.60
C ILE A 483 9.20 26.25 5.89
N GLY A 484 8.53 25.15 5.59
CA GLY A 484 9.07 24.05 4.83
C GLY A 484 8.02 23.40 3.90
N PHE A 485 8.49 22.94 2.76
CA PHE A 485 7.73 22.16 1.80
C PHE A 485 8.54 20.92 1.41
N ALA A 486 7.94 19.75 1.50
CA ALA A 486 8.63 18.52 1.14
C ALA A 486 7.82 17.65 0.17
N GLY A 487 8.56 16.90 -0.65
CA GLY A 487 8.04 15.76 -1.40
C GLY A 487 8.53 14.46 -0.77
N ILE A 488 7.61 13.55 -0.49
CA ILE A 488 7.87 12.20 -0.02
C ILE A 488 7.44 11.24 -1.13
N GLN A 489 8.38 10.46 -1.65
CA GLN A 489 8.12 9.49 -2.70
C GLN A 489 7.35 8.29 -2.13
N LEU A 490 6.17 8.01 -2.66
CA LEU A 490 5.37 6.84 -2.27
C LEU A 490 5.49 5.70 -3.28
N SER A 491 5.48 6.02 -4.57
CA SER A 491 5.75 5.04 -5.61
C SER A 491 6.23 5.70 -6.89
N TYR A 492 7.02 4.96 -7.64
CA TYR A 492 7.48 5.32 -8.97
C TYR A 492 7.59 4.07 -9.80
N ALA A 493 7.03 4.08 -11.00
CA ALA A 493 7.13 2.97 -11.92
C ALA A 493 7.21 3.44 -13.38
N ASN A 494 8.12 2.81 -14.10
CA ASN A 494 8.17 2.84 -15.56
C ASN A 494 7.86 1.44 -16.04
N ALA A 495 6.86 1.32 -16.89
CA ALA A 495 6.46 0.06 -17.47
C ALA A 495 6.42 0.15 -18.99
N SER A 496 6.61 -0.98 -19.66
CA SER A 496 6.38 -1.09 -21.09
C SER A 496 5.72 -2.43 -21.39
N ILE A 497 4.67 -2.39 -22.19
CA ILE A 497 3.97 -3.60 -22.64
C ILE A 497 4.69 -4.23 -23.83
N GLU A 498 5.34 -3.42 -24.66
CA GLU A 498 5.86 -3.86 -25.98
C GLU A 498 7.39 -3.94 -26.02
N SER A 499 8.10 -3.23 -25.16
CA SER A 499 9.57 -3.18 -25.24
C SER A 499 10.25 -2.81 -23.93
N PRO A 500 11.49 -3.23 -23.69
CA PRO A 500 12.22 -2.84 -22.50
C PRO A 500 12.61 -1.35 -22.51
N LEU A 501 12.52 -0.70 -21.35
CA LEU A 501 12.88 0.72 -21.14
C LEU A 501 14.41 0.95 -21.05
N ARG A 502 15.19 0.38 -21.95
CA ARG A 502 16.66 0.30 -21.83
C ARG A 502 17.39 1.63 -21.91
N LEU A 503 16.77 2.66 -22.47
CA LEU A 503 17.41 3.95 -22.70
C LEU A 503 17.07 5.00 -21.65
N LEU A 504 16.23 4.67 -20.68
CA LEU A 504 15.80 5.59 -19.64
C LEU A 504 16.71 5.45 -18.40
N ASN A 505 17.26 6.57 -17.98
CA ASN A 505 18.09 6.66 -16.79
C ASN A 505 17.53 7.77 -15.89
N PRO A 506 16.53 7.47 -15.05
CA PRO A 506 15.89 8.46 -14.22
C PRO A 506 16.82 9.00 -13.13
N PHE A 507 16.66 10.26 -12.79
CA PHE A 507 17.38 10.96 -11.73
C PHE A 507 16.55 12.15 -11.24
N PHE A 508 16.86 12.67 -10.05
CA PHE A 508 16.35 13.95 -9.60
C PHE A 508 17.37 15.07 -9.82
N TYR A 509 16.85 16.28 -9.97
CA TYR A 509 17.69 17.47 -10.01
C TYR A 509 16.95 18.68 -9.45
N ILE A 510 17.73 19.63 -8.92
CA ILE A 510 17.29 20.95 -8.55
C ILE A 510 17.95 21.92 -9.52
N THR A 511 17.19 22.84 -10.10
CA THR A 511 17.74 23.90 -10.95
C THR A 511 17.39 25.27 -10.36
N ALA A 512 18.40 26.13 -10.27
CA ALA A 512 18.24 27.52 -9.93
C ALA A 512 18.13 28.37 -11.20
N GLY A 513 17.29 29.41 -11.16
CA GLY A 513 17.09 30.39 -12.19
C GLY A 513 16.34 31.61 -11.61
N PRO A 514 15.52 32.33 -12.39
CA PRO A 514 14.61 33.33 -11.85
C PRO A 514 13.65 32.75 -10.79
N TRP A 515 13.42 31.45 -10.86
CA TRP A 515 12.72 30.60 -9.88
C TRP A 515 13.58 29.41 -9.56
N LEU A 516 13.22 28.69 -8.50
CA LEU A 516 13.81 27.43 -8.09
C LEU A 516 12.85 26.30 -8.44
N TYR A 517 13.33 25.24 -9.08
CA TYR A 517 12.51 24.06 -9.34
C TYR A 517 13.29 22.76 -9.14
N TRP A 518 12.55 21.70 -8.91
CA TRP A 518 13.06 20.33 -8.89
C TRP A 518 12.13 19.44 -9.71
N ALA A 519 12.71 18.43 -10.30
CA ALA A 519 11.97 17.47 -11.12
C ALA A 519 12.67 16.12 -11.12
N ARG A 520 11.91 15.08 -11.44
CA ARG A 520 12.46 13.82 -11.92
C ARG A 520 12.67 13.91 -13.43
N GLY A 521 13.92 13.86 -13.86
CA GLY A 521 14.24 13.56 -15.24
C GLY A 521 14.11 12.06 -15.48
N ILE A 522 13.19 11.65 -16.33
CA ILE A 522 13.07 10.25 -16.78
C ILE A 522 14.09 10.01 -17.90
N SER A 523 14.16 10.96 -18.82
CA SER A 523 15.22 11.12 -19.80
C SER A 523 15.43 12.61 -19.97
N HIS A 524 16.62 13.10 -19.65
CA HIS A 524 16.90 14.53 -19.71
C HIS A 524 18.35 14.78 -20.15
N PRO A 525 18.59 14.98 -21.44
CA PRO A 525 19.94 15.13 -21.98
C PRO A 525 20.67 16.39 -21.55
N PHE A 526 19.98 17.41 -21.03
CA PHE A 526 20.62 18.66 -20.57
C PHE A 526 21.62 18.45 -19.41
N LEU A 527 21.50 17.35 -18.68
CA LEU A 527 22.43 16.96 -17.61
C LEU A 527 23.46 15.91 -18.06
N SER A 528 23.48 15.56 -19.33
CA SER A 528 24.46 14.66 -19.94
C SER A 528 25.37 15.43 -20.89
N SER A 529 26.58 14.93 -21.12
CA SER A 529 27.51 15.48 -22.11
C SER A 529 27.01 15.42 -23.57
N ASN A 530 25.84 14.78 -23.79
CA ASN A 530 25.25 14.52 -25.10
C ASN A 530 23.91 15.27 -25.27
N MET A 531 23.96 16.58 -25.26
CA MET A 531 22.78 17.49 -25.34
C MET A 531 21.92 17.36 -26.61
N GLN A 532 22.30 16.54 -27.59
CA GLN A 532 21.58 16.41 -28.86
C GLN A 532 21.00 15.02 -29.11
N GLN A 533 21.07 14.14 -28.13
CA GLN A 533 20.63 12.77 -28.31
C GLN A 533 19.12 12.65 -28.06
N VAL A 534 18.40 12.44 -29.16
CA VAL A 534 16.96 12.11 -29.12
C VAL A 534 16.78 10.67 -28.65
N VAL A 535 15.86 10.46 -27.73
CA VAL A 535 15.48 9.14 -27.22
C VAL A 535 14.10 8.78 -27.78
N PRO A 536 13.94 7.65 -28.45
CA PRO A 536 12.61 7.16 -28.83
C PRO A 536 11.88 6.66 -27.56
N VAL A 537 10.74 7.27 -27.26
CA VAL A 537 9.81 6.83 -26.24
C VAL A 537 8.74 6.01 -26.92
N LEU A 538 8.74 4.73 -26.64
CA LEU A 538 8.02 3.76 -27.45
C LEU A 538 6.53 3.67 -27.07
N LYS A 539 5.71 3.35 -28.04
CA LYS A 539 4.32 2.96 -27.84
C LYS A 539 4.20 1.91 -26.74
N GLY A 540 3.19 2.05 -25.86
CA GLY A 540 2.96 1.16 -24.73
C GLY A 540 3.74 1.51 -23.46
N ASN A 541 4.65 2.50 -23.50
CA ASN A 541 5.32 2.97 -22.29
C ASN A 541 4.34 3.71 -21.38
N VAL A 542 4.40 3.39 -20.08
CA VAL A 542 3.60 4.02 -19.03
C VAL A 542 4.53 4.45 -17.89
N PHE A 543 4.45 5.72 -17.52
CA PHE A 543 5.19 6.32 -16.43
C PHE A 543 4.21 6.76 -15.36
N THR A 544 4.38 6.28 -14.14
CA THR A 544 3.52 6.63 -13.00
C THR A 544 4.34 7.08 -11.81
N GLU A 545 3.85 8.08 -11.11
CA GLU A 545 4.41 8.53 -9.85
C GLU A 545 3.32 8.86 -8.84
N LYS A 546 3.63 8.62 -7.58
CA LYS A 546 2.81 9.03 -6.46
C LYS A 546 3.67 9.67 -5.39
N TRP A 547 3.32 10.90 -5.01
CA TRP A 547 4.01 11.71 -4.01
C TRP A 547 3.06 12.18 -2.94
N ALA A 548 3.54 12.23 -1.70
CA ALA A 548 2.94 13.04 -0.68
C ALA A 548 3.72 14.36 -0.59
N TYR A 549 3.02 15.47 -0.76
CA TYR A 549 3.58 16.81 -0.61
C TYR A 549 3.19 17.37 0.75
N LEU A 550 4.19 17.57 1.59
CA LEU A 550 4.06 18.04 2.97
C LEU A 550 4.29 19.55 3.04
N VAL A 551 3.36 20.25 3.67
CA VAL A 551 3.44 21.69 3.96
C VAL A 551 3.53 21.86 5.46
N TYR A 552 4.64 22.39 5.97
CA TYR A 552 4.89 22.33 7.41
C TYR A 552 5.60 23.56 7.95
N GLU A 553 5.41 23.79 9.25
CA GLU A 553 6.14 24.79 10.03
C GLU A 553 7.42 24.15 10.59
N ILE A 554 8.47 24.96 10.64
CA ILE A 554 9.74 24.55 11.25
C ILE A 554 9.70 24.95 12.73
N ASP A 555 9.91 23.96 13.59
CA ASP A 555 10.23 24.20 14.99
C ASP A 555 11.72 24.50 15.11
N ASN A 556 12.05 25.68 15.64
CA ASN A 556 13.45 26.11 15.81
C ASN A 556 14.27 25.25 16.79
N ASN A 557 13.61 24.42 17.60
CA ASN A 557 14.26 23.52 18.54
C ASN A 557 14.67 22.19 17.89
N ASN A 558 14.23 21.93 16.68
CA ASN A 558 14.44 20.67 15.97
C ASN A 558 15.18 20.89 14.63
N GLU A 559 15.66 19.78 14.05
CA GLU A 559 16.15 19.82 12.68
C GLU A 559 15.00 20.19 11.72
N PRO A 560 15.24 21.07 10.73
CA PRO A 560 14.17 21.59 9.87
C PRO A 560 13.43 20.52 9.07
N TYR A 561 14.02 19.36 8.89
CA TYR A 561 13.47 18.21 8.19
C TYR A 561 12.88 17.12 9.11
N ALA A 562 12.89 17.30 10.42
CA ALA A 562 12.35 16.31 11.36
C ALA A 562 10.87 15.93 11.06
N PRO A 563 9.96 16.87 10.74
CA PRO A 563 8.60 16.52 10.35
C PRO A 563 8.55 15.65 9.08
N VAL A 564 9.48 15.84 8.15
CA VAL A 564 9.53 15.06 6.89
C VAL A 564 9.86 13.61 7.17
N ILE A 565 10.83 13.35 8.05
CA ILE A 565 11.23 11.99 8.46
C ILE A 565 10.06 11.27 9.15
N GLU A 566 9.37 11.96 10.04
CA GLU A 566 8.20 11.41 10.75
C GLU A 566 7.08 11.02 9.76
N TRP A 567 6.71 11.94 8.88
CA TRP A 567 5.66 11.70 7.90
C TRP A 567 6.08 10.66 6.84
N GLN A 568 7.33 10.66 6.42
CA GLN A 568 7.86 9.65 5.52
C GLN A 568 7.68 8.25 6.13
N LYS A 569 8.08 8.04 7.38
CA LYS A 569 7.87 6.77 8.08
C LYS A 569 6.40 6.38 8.14
N ARG A 570 5.50 7.33 8.42
CA ARG A 570 4.06 7.09 8.49
C ARG A 570 3.45 6.73 7.12
N LEU A 571 3.80 7.46 6.08
CA LEU A 571 3.21 7.34 4.75
C LEU A 571 3.74 6.14 3.95
N THR A 572 4.98 5.72 4.20
CA THR A 572 5.55 4.51 3.58
C THR A 572 5.09 3.21 4.27
N HIS A 573 4.41 3.31 5.41
CA HIS A 573 3.81 2.19 6.11
C HIS A 573 2.29 2.43 6.27
N PRO A 574 1.51 2.36 5.20
CA PRO A 574 0.07 2.62 5.26
C PRO A 574 -0.64 1.59 6.14
N LEU A 575 -1.81 1.96 6.63
CA LEU A 575 -2.70 1.02 7.30
C LEU A 575 -3.06 -0.14 6.38
N ARG A 576 -3.05 -1.35 6.90
CA ARG A 576 -3.51 -2.54 6.18
C ARG A 576 -5.01 -2.68 6.35
N ILE A 577 -5.69 -2.91 5.25
CA ILE A 577 -7.14 -3.03 5.21
C ILE A 577 -7.49 -4.43 4.75
N GLN A 578 -8.36 -5.09 5.50
CA GLN A 578 -8.88 -6.41 5.16
C GLN A 578 -10.40 -6.39 5.24
N LEU A 579 -11.05 -6.72 4.15
CA LEU A 579 -12.48 -7.02 4.14
C LEU A 579 -12.69 -8.42 4.70
N VAL A 580 -13.67 -8.52 5.60
CA VAL A 580 -14.12 -9.79 6.13
C VAL A 580 -15.44 -10.10 5.47
N GLU A 581 -15.41 -10.99 4.49
CA GLU A 581 -16.61 -11.40 3.76
C GLU A 581 -16.88 -12.88 4.06
N GLU A 582 -18.10 -13.17 4.44
CA GLU A 582 -18.65 -14.52 4.42
C GLU A 582 -18.96 -14.88 2.96
N VAL A 583 -18.78 -16.14 2.58
CA VAL A 583 -19.30 -16.61 1.29
C VAL A 583 -20.83 -16.51 1.36
N ASP A 584 -21.37 -15.55 0.65
CA ASP A 584 -22.80 -15.28 0.61
C ASP A 584 -23.57 -16.52 0.13
N ASP A 585 -24.66 -16.84 0.79
CA ASP A 585 -25.51 -17.96 0.42
C ASP A 585 -26.03 -17.85 -1.03
N ARG A 586 -26.21 -16.64 -1.55
CA ARG A 586 -26.59 -16.40 -2.95
C ARG A 586 -25.49 -16.85 -3.90
N VAL A 587 -24.22 -16.49 -3.61
CA VAL A 587 -23.07 -16.95 -4.42
C VAL A 587 -22.92 -18.47 -4.31
N SER A 588 -23.04 -19.03 -3.11
CA SER A 588 -22.99 -20.47 -2.88
C SER A 588 -24.08 -21.20 -3.65
N LYS A 589 -25.32 -20.71 -3.60
CA LYS A 589 -26.44 -21.28 -4.31
C LYS A 589 -26.27 -21.18 -5.82
N THR A 590 -25.86 -20.04 -6.33
CA THR A 590 -25.63 -19.84 -7.77
C THR A 590 -24.48 -20.72 -8.27
N LEU A 591 -23.38 -20.83 -7.52
CA LEU A 591 -22.30 -21.75 -7.85
C LEU A 591 -22.77 -23.20 -7.85
N GLN A 592 -23.61 -23.62 -6.88
CA GLN A 592 -24.21 -24.94 -6.86
C GLN A 592 -25.11 -25.18 -8.06
N GLU A 593 -25.97 -24.24 -8.42
CA GLU A 593 -26.85 -24.33 -9.58
C GLU A 593 -26.05 -24.43 -10.90
N VAL A 594 -24.99 -23.64 -11.04
CA VAL A 594 -24.15 -23.62 -12.24
C VAL A 594 -23.26 -24.87 -12.36
N PHE A 595 -22.69 -25.34 -11.25
CA PHE A 595 -21.70 -26.43 -11.28
C PHE A 595 -22.26 -27.80 -10.89
N MET A 596 -23.33 -27.85 -10.07
CA MET A 596 -23.87 -29.13 -9.57
C MET A 596 -25.04 -29.67 -10.40
N ASP A 597 -25.88 -28.78 -10.98
CA ASP A 597 -27.08 -29.21 -11.73
C ASP A 597 -26.76 -29.86 -13.08
N LYS A 598 -25.51 -29.82 -13.54
CA LYS A 598 -25.05 -30.41 -14.79
C LYS A 598 -24.29 -31.73 -14.62
N GLY A 599 -24.23 -32.28 -13.40
CA GLY A 599 -23.72 -33.63 -13.13
C GLY A 599 -22.25 -33.90 -13.49
N LYS A 600 -21.47 -32.82 -13.78
CA LYS A 600 -20.04 -32.92 -14.08
C LYS A 600 -19.31 -31.77 -13.43
N THR A 601 -18.52 -32.05 -12.43
CA THR A 601 -17.55 -31.10 -11.90
C THR A 601 -16.45 -30.94 -12.97
N GLY A 602 -16.14 -29.70 -13.38
CA GLY A 602 -15.13 -29.39 -14.40
C GLY A 602 -13.69 -29.85 -14.08
N TRP A 603 -13.51 -30.59 -13.02
CA TRP A 603 -12.26 -31.24 -12.60
C TRP A 603 -12.14 -32.68 -13.14
N GLU A 604 -13.25 -33.37 -13.39
CA GLU A 604 -13.24 -34.76 -13.89
C GLU A 604 -12.91 -34.87 -15.39
N GLU A 605 -13.05 -33.80 -16.15
CA GLU A 605 -12.71 -33.79 -17.58
C GLU A 605 -11.23 -33.54 -17.90
N ARG A 606 -10.42 -33.07 -16.93
CA ARG A 606 -8.98 -32.83 -17.14
C ARG A 606 -8.13 -34.11 -17.15
N ASP A 607 -8.62 -35.20 -16.58
CA ASP A 607 -7.88 -36.48 -16.50
C ASP A 607 -8.10 -37.42 -17.70
N THR A 608 -8.97 -37.07 -18.67
CA THR A 608 -9.25 -37.92 -19.83
C THR A 608 -8.44 -37.59 -21.09
N HIS A 609 -7.49 -36.65 -21.00
CA HIS A 609 -6.52 -36.38 -22.06
C HIS A 609 -5.10 -36.72 -21.61
N LYS A 610 -4.87 -38.02 -21.35
CA LYS A 610 -3.54 -38.63 -21.41
C LYS A 610 -3.39 -39.46 -22.68
#